data_6063e6ae5fdadb61e683e5f2ea9324e0
#
_entry.id   6063e6ae5fdadb61e683e5f2ea9324e0
#
_cell.length_a   1.000
_cell.length_b   1.000
_cell.length_c   1.000
_cell.angle_alpha   90.00
_cell.angle_beta   90.00
_cell.angle_gamma   90.00
#
_symmetry.space_group_name_H-M   'P 1'
#
loop_
_entity.id
_entity.type
_entity.pdbx_description
1 polymer ?
#
loop_
_entity_poly.entity_id
_entity_poly.type
_entity_poly.pdbx_seq_one_letter_code
_entity_poly.pdbx_strand_id
1 'polypeptide(L)'
;MKRYWERSEAKKLPPASVDRIAMILDRLNAAVAPGDLDLPGLGFHALKGDRKGEFAVLVTRNWRITFGWEEDDATDVDLEDYH
;
A
#
# COMPACT_ATOMS: atom_id res chain seq x y z
N MET A 1 -0.74 -7.89 -9.41
CA MET A 1 -0.90 -7.51 -7.99
C MET A 1 -1.81 -8.50 -7.28
N LYS A 2 -1.40 -8.94 -6.12
CA LYS A 2 -2.21 -9.82 -5.27
C LYS A 2 -2.68 -9.04 -4.05
N ARG A 3 -3.97 -9.18 -3.72
CA ARG A 3 -4.60 -8.39 -2.69
C ARG A 3 -5.32 -9.30 -1.69
N TYR A 4 -5.07 -9.09 -0.39
CA TYR A 4 -5.59 -9.95 0.67
C TYR A 4 -6.61 -9.31 1.59
N TRP A 5 -6.82 -8.00 1.51
CA TRP A 5 -7.81 -7.33 2.33
C TRP A 5 -9.12 -7.18 1.59
N GLU A 6 -10.21 -7.12 2.32
CA GLU A 6 -11.54 -7.03 1.74
C GLU A 6 -12.02 -5.58 1.70
N ARG A 7 -12.95 -5.30 0.77
CA ARG A 7 -13.54 -3.97 0.64
C ARG A 7 -14.24 -3.50 1.91
N SER A 8 -14.73 -4.43 2.74
CA SER A 8 -15.39 -4.06 3.98
C SER A 8 -14.46 -3.29 4.92
N GLU A 9 -13.16 -3.52 4.84
CA GLU A 9 -12.21 -2.77 5.66
C GLU A 9 -12.14 -1.31 5.24
N ALA A 10 -12.20 -1.05 3.95
CA ALA A 10 -12.17 0.30 3.42
C ALA A 10 -13.43 1.10 3.80
N LYS A 11 -14.55 0.43 4.04
CA LYS A 11 -15.79 1.10 4.44
C LYS A 11 -15.69 1.79 5.80
N LYS A 12 -14.72 1.42 6.60
CA LYS A 12 -14.49 2.03 7.91
C LYS A 12 -13.74 3.35 7.81
N LEU A 13 -13.32 3.71 6.61
CA LEU A 13 -12.51 4.90 6.37
C LEU A 13 -13.36 6.02 5.77
N PRO A 14 -12.95 7.30 5.95
CA PRO A 14 -13.62 8.41 5.26
C PRO A 14 -13.57 8.23 3.75
N PRO A 15 -14.57 8.75 3.02
CA PRO A 15 -14.61 8.62 1.55
C PRO A 15 -13.33 9.09 0.83
N ALA A 16 -12.72 10.16 1.31
CA ALA A 16 -11.48 10.65 0.71
C ALA A 16 -10.34 9.63 0.82
N SER A 17 -10.32 8.86 1.91
CA SER A 17 -9.32 7.80 2.08
C SER A 17 -9.57 6.64 1.13
N VAL A 18 -10.84 6.33 0.85
CA VAL A 18 -11.19 5.28 -0.12
C VAL A 18 -10.68 5.64 -1.51
N ASP A 19 -10.85 6.91 -1.91
CA ASP A 19 -10.35 7.38 -3.20
C ASP A 19 -8.83 7.30 -3.27
N ARG A 20 -8.16 7.65 -2.19
CA ARG A 20 -6.70 7.57 -2.11
C ARG A 20 -6.22 6.12 -2.19
N ILE A 21 -6.91 5.22 -1.51
CA ILE A 21 -6.60 3.78 -1.57
C ILE A 21 -6.75 3.28 -3.00
N ALA A 22 -7.83 3.65 -3.69
CA ALA A 22 -8.05 3.24 -5.06
C ALA A 22 -6.92 3.71 -5.98
N MET A 23 -6.48 4.95 -5.79
CA MET A 23 -5.36 5.50 -6.56
C MET A 23 -4.08 4.72 -6.32
N ILE A 24 -3.80 4.40 -5.05
CA ILE A 24 -2.60 3.64 -4.69
C ILE A 24 -2.65 2.24 -5.31
N LEU A 25 -3.80 1.57 -5.25
CA LEU A 25 -3.95 0.24 -5.83
C LEU A 25 -3.77 0.27 -7.34
N ASP A 26 -4.26 1.31 -8.01
CA ASP A 26 -4.04 1.48 -9.44
C ASP A 26 -2.55 1.63 -9.76
N ARG A 27 -1.82 2.39 -8.96
CA ARG A 27 -0.38 2.57 -9.13
C ARG A 27 0.37 1.26 -8.90
N LEU A 28 -0.03 0.51 -7.88
CA LEU A 28 0.57 -0.80 -7.60
C LEU A 28 0.36 -1.77 -8.75
N ASN A 29 -0.84 -1.76 -9.32
CA ASN A 29 -1.18 -2.64 -10.43
C ASN A 29 -0.36 -2.33 -11.67
N ALA A 30 0.00 -1.07 -11.88
CA ALA A 30 0.79 -0.63 -13.03
C ALA A 30 2.30 -0.64 -12.77
N ALA A 31 2.74 -0.79 -11.53
CA ALA A 31 4.15 -0.67 -11.15
C ALA A 31 4.97 -1.85 -11.68
N VAL A 32 6.18 -1.57 -12.11
CA VAL A 32 7.16 -2.59 -12.54
C VAL A 32 8.32 -2.69 -11.55
N ALA A 33 8.38 -1.80 -10.57
CA ALA A 33 9.37 -1.82 -9.50
C ALA A 33 8.77 -1.16 -8.26
N PRO A 34 9.22 -1.54 -7.03
CA PRO A 34 8.66 -0.95 -5.81
C PRO A 34 8.77 0.58 -5.78
N GLY A 35 9.89 1.11 -6.27
CA GLY A 35 10.12 2.56 -6.29
C GLY A 35 9.12 3.35 -7.14
N ASP A 36 8.31 2.69 -7.96
CA ASP A 36 7.26 3.36 -8.71
C ASP A 36 6.19 3.94 -7.79
N LEU A 37 6.14 3.50 -6.54
CA LEU A 37 5.25 4.02 -5.52
C LEU A 37 5.88 5.18 -4.73
N ASP A 38 7.11 5.55 -5.02
CA ASP A 38 7.76 6.68 -4.37
C ASP A 38 7.29 7.99 -5.00
N LEU A 39 6.05 8.32 -4.73
CA LEU A 39 5.37 9.50 -5.26
C LEU A 39 5.22 10.56 -4.18
N PRO A 40 5.19 11.85 -4.56
CA PRO A 40 4.98 12.91 -3.59
C PRO A 40 3.72 12.68 -2.76
N GLY A 41 3.84 12.81 -1.45
CA GLY A 41 2.71 12.70 -0.54
C GLY A 41 2.37 11.28 -0.11
N LEU A 42 3.01 10.25 -0.65
CA LEU A 42 2.72 8.86 -0.26
C LEU A 42 3.60 8.36 0.88
N GLY A 43 4.69 9.04 1.20
CA GLY A 43 5.57 8.59 2.28
C GLY A 43 6.14 7.21 2.07
N PHE A 44 6.45 6.85 0.83
CA PHE A 44 6.98 5.53 0.48
C PHE A 44 8.25 5.23 1.28
N HIS A 45 8.31 4.04 1.87
CA HIS A 45 9.52 3.58 2.55
C HIS A 45 9.57 2.06 2.62
N ALA A 46 10.79 1.53 2.72
CA ALA A 46 11.00 0.10 2.92
C ALA A 46 10.92 -0.23 4.40
N LEU A 47 10.31 -1.36 4.72
CA LEU A 47 10.22 -1.84 6.09
C LEU A 47 11.50 -2.57 6.49
N LYS A 48 11.76 -2.67 7.78
CA LYS A 48 12.98 -3.25 8.33
C LYS A 48 12.67 -4.38 9.29
N GLY A 49 13.71 -5.09 9.75
CA GLY A 49 13.56 -6.18 10.71
C GLY A 49 12.88 -7.38 10.09
N ASP A 50 11.90 -7.92 10.80
CA ASP A 50 11.18 -9.11 10.36
C ASP A 50 10.37 -8.89 9.08
N ARG A 51 10.18 -7.63 8.70
CA ARG A 51 9.40 -7.28 7.50
C ARG A 51 10.29 -6.78 6.35
N LYS A 52 11.56 -7.06 6.42
CA LYS A 52 12.48 -6.71 5.35
C LYS A 52 12.01 -7.33 4.04
N GLY A 53 11.99 -6.53 2.97
CA GLY A 53 11.46 -6.96 1.68
C GLY A 53 10.04 -6.46 1.43
N GLU A 54 9.41 -5.85 2.44
CA GLU A 54 8.12 -5.20 2.29
C GLU A 54 8.27 -3.69 2.26
N PHE A 55 7.27 -3.03 1.72
CA PHE A 55 7.24 -1.58 1.55
C PHE A 55 5.91 -1.03 2.05
N ALA A 56 5.87 0.26 2.35
CA ALA A 56 4.66 0.90 2.83
C ALA A 56 4.46 2.26 2.19
N VAL A 57 3.19 2.62 1.98
CA VAL A 57 2.77 3.96 1.59
C VAL A 57 1.64 4.39 2.51
N LEU A 58 1.58 5.68 2.81
CA LEU A 58 0.57 6.21 3.74
C LEU A 58 -0.75 6.48 3.06
N VAL A 59 -1.84 6.07 3.69
CA VAL A 59 -3.19 6.44 3.30
C VAL A 59 -3.63 7.66 4.10
N THR A 60 -3.55 7.54 5.43
CA THR A 60 -3.76 8.63 6.38
C THR A 60 -2.67 8.51 7.44
N ARG A 61 -2.71 9.40 8.45
CA ARG A 61 -1.75 9.31 9.55
C ARG A 61 -1.89 8.01 10.37
N ASN A 62 -3.05 7.36 10.30
CA ASN A 62 -3.32 6.13 11.06
C ASN A 62 -3.34 4.86 10.20
N TRP A 63 -3.41 4.98 8.88
CA TRP A 63 -3.54 3.84 7.99
C TRP A 63 -2.47 3.86 6.91
N ARG A 64 -1.94 2.69 6.60
CA ARG A 64 -0.97 2.52 5.52
C ARG A 64 -1.31 1.29 4.69
N ILE A 65 -0.85 1.28 3.44
CA ILE A 65 -0.88 0.09 2.60
C ILE A 65 0.53 -0.47 2.59
N THR A 66 0.65 -1.76 2.91
CA THR A 66 1.93 -2.46 2.85
C THR A 66 1.88 -3.48 1.73
N PHE A 67 3.03 -3.77 1.15
CA PHE A 67 3.13 -4.73 0.07
C PHE A 67 4.53 -5.31 -0.01
N GLY A 68 4.62 -6.55 -0.49
CA GLY A 68 5.88 -7.15 -0.84
C GLY A 68 6.15 -7.00 -2.32
N TRP A 69 7.25 -7.54 -2.78
CA TRP A 69 7.60 -7.49 -4.19
C TRP A 69 8.20 -8.82 -4.61
N GLU A 70 7.73 -9.33 -5.73
CA GLU A 70 8.23 -10.59 -6.29
C GLU A 70 8.30 -10.44 -7.80
N GLU A 71 9.50 -10.54 -8.34
CA GLU A 71 9.78 -10.34 -9.76
C GLU A 71 9.34 -8.92 -10.17
N ASP A 72 8.31 -8.81 -11.00
CA ASP A 72 7.81 -7.52 -11.50
C ASP A 72 6.46 -7.15 -10.90
N ASP A 73 6.08 -7.75 -9.77
CA ASP A 73 4.73 -7.59 -9.25
C ASP A 73 4.69 -7.35 -7.75
N ALA A 74 3.73 -6.54 -7.32
CA ALA A 74 3.46 -6.33 -5.91
C ALA A 74 2.70 -7.54 -5.36
N THR A 75 3.07 -7.97 -4.15
CA THR A 75 2.46 -9.13 -3.49
C THR A 75 2.01 -8.75 -2.09
N ASP A 76 1.17 -9.59 -1.50
CA ASP A 76 0.77 -9.45 -0.09
C ASP A 76 0.30 -8.04 0.26
N VAL A 77 -0.48 -7.44 -0.64
CA VAL A 77 -0.99 -6.09 -0.45
C VAL A 77 -2.00 -6.08 0.69
N ASP A 78 -1.78 -5.23 1.69
CA ASP A 78 -2.60 -5.18 2.89
C ASP A 78 -2.82 -3.74 3.34
N LEU A 79 -3.93 -3.52 4.02
CA LEU A 79 -4.25 -2.24 4.63
C LEU A 79 -4.06 -2.40 6.14
N GLU A 80 -3.12 -1.67 6.70
CA GLU A 80 -2.74 -1.81 8.10
C GLU A 80 -3.01 -0.55 8.92
N ASP A 81 -3.44 -0.77 10.15
CA ASP A 81 -3.54 0.27 11.16
C ASP A 81 -2.11 0.61 11.60
N TYR A 82 -1.78 1.89 11.61
CA TYR A 82 -0.41 2.37 11.68
C TYR A 82 -0.13 3.15 12.97
N HIS A 83 -0.70 2.83 14.04
CA HIS A 83 -0.29 3.57 15.23
C HIS A 83 0.30 2.82 16.34
#